data_09803c843b2fdc7aaeeeb08c0e2a8624
#
_entry.id   09803c843b2fdc7aaeeeb08c0e2a8624
#
_cell.length_a   1.000
_cell.length_b   1.000
_cell.length_c   1.000
_cell.angle_alpha   90.00
_cell.angle_beta   90.00
_cell.angle_gamma   90.00
#
_symmetry.space_group_name_H-M   'P 1'
#
loop_
_entity.id
_entity.type
_entity.pdbx_description
1 polymer ?
#
loop_
_entity_poly.entity_id
_entity_poly.type
_entity_poly.pdbx_seq_one_letter_code
_entity_poly.pdbx_strand_id
1 'polypeptide(L)'
;MACAAPVTKESTSMTSRYNEGVNDTNWSKRQDKAISSGRSLRDTTEVSGMLWEAIAKGNEKWQLPISSVCGADCVFCCLKYNPMDMNLKSGFRDLDDIKQAICLLDGEQTIQLGGESNGVIRQEGEALLHPKIFEVLEAIRQVHPTTPIWIQTNATQLTEKFLQKLTRFMPVDFQISYHSNNQHNWCKIFGIKAKKFQIAQNAWPLLYQYGFTAQPSLVTMPNLVGYDDVENTIKYLSQFVSVICVWSPHYTNATPPYEEFRHEMSYDPNEMSEFLQKMRIKYNVDIDWPLDPNKPINVGGYHSEFMPAVIMEKLLKFGRKAPLWLFSEAAWIRGAGKLIEQSQPFFANHHYATCVKNTTYGGTITCAGLLFVDDYDKAIEKTFEEIPQLRYKVDAFVIPGLPFNKFGEDMTGKKYSVLQEKYDIPVNVVMMEQDAGHQIKNFDRFY
;
A
#
# COMPACT_ATOMS: atom_id res chain seq x y z
N MET A 1 4.44 31.58 -0.84
CA MET A 1 4.83 31.39 -2.25
C MET A 1 3.57 31.51 -3.11
N ALA A 2 3.59 32.29 -4.19
CA ALA A 2 2.52 32.26 -5.17
C ALA A 2 2.74 31.06 -6.10
N CYS A 3 1.75 30.19 -6.25
CA CYS A 3 1.79 29.09 -7.22
C CYS A 3 1.64 29.65 -8.63
N ALA A 4 2.77 29.89 -9.32
CA ALA A 4 2.81 30.41 -10.68
C ALA A 4 3.00 29.29 -11.71
N ALA A 5 2.47 29.46 -12.92
CA ALA A 5 2.48 28.51 -14.02
C ALA A 5 3.89 28.16 -14.57
N PRO A 6 4.09 27.01 -15.21
CA PRO A 6 5.40 26.43 -15.47
C PRO A 6 6.19 27.06 -16.62
N VAL A 7 7.51 27.07 -16.47
CA VAL A 7 8.49 27.39 -17.51
C VAL A 7 9.30 26.13 -17.83
N THR A 8 9.34 25.72 -19.08
CA THR A 8 10.11 24.57 -19.58
C THR A 8 11.62 24.86 -19.62
N LYS A 9 12.44 23.95 -19.07
CA LYS A 9 13.91 23.94 -19.23
C LYS A 9 14.44 22.53 -19.49
N GLU A 10 15.47 22.48 -20.33
CA GLU A 10 16.19 21.28 -20.77
C GLU A 10 17.02 20.64 -19.64
N SER A 11 17.05 19.32 -19.63
CA SER A 11 17.67 18.48 -18.61
C SER A 11 19.14 18.17 -18.88
N THR A 12 20.01 18.32 -17.89
CA THR A 12 21.35 17.74 -17.87
C THR A 12 21.39 16.50 -17.00
N SER A 13 21.89 15.38 -17.55
CA SER A 13 21.95 14.06 -16.92
C SER A 13 22.97 14.00 -15.78
N MET A 14 22.56 13.54 -14.60
CA MET A 14 23.45 13.09 -13.54
C MET A 14 23.57 11.56 -13.53
N THR A 15 24.72 11.04 -13.90
CA THR A 15 25.06 9.64 -13.83
C THR A 15 25.47 9.23 -12.41
N SER A 16 24.93 8.10 -11.98
CA SER A 16 24.87 7.60 -10.63
C SER A 16 26.17 6.93 -10.10
N ARG A 17 26.39 7.04 -8.78
CA ARG A 17 27.35 6.25 -7.98
C ARG A 17 26.64 5.25 -7.05
N TYR A 18 25.57 4.57 -7.49
CA TYR A 18 24.81 3.64 -6.63
C TYR A 18 25.03 2.16 -6.96
N ASN A 19 26.06 1.82 -7.76
CA ASN A 19 26.33 0.45 -8.20
C ASN A 19 27.32 -0.31 -7.31
N GLU A 20 27.25 -0.22 -5.98
CA GLU A 20 28.08 -1.06 -5.13
C GLU A 20 27.24 -1.96 -4.22
N GLY A 21 27.14 -3.21 -4.63
CA GLY A 21 27.16 -4.40 -3.78
C GLY A 21 25.84 -5.02 -3.36
N VAL A 22 25.35 -5.88 -4.20
CA VAL A 22 24.51 -7.00 -3.79
C VAL A 22 25.43 -8.18 -3.49
N ASN A 23 25.30 -8.80 -2.31
CA ASN A 23 26.04 -10.02 -1.98
C ASN A 23 25.53 -11.19 -2.83
N ASP A 24 26.49 -12.00 -3.30
CA ASP A 24 26.31 -13.17 -4.16
C ASP A 24 25.65 -14.33 -3.39
N THR A 25 24.33 -14.22 -3.21
CA THR A 25 23.49 -15.33 -2.77
C THR A 25 22.67 -15.80 -3.97
N ASN A 26 22.17 -17.02 -3.97
CA ASN A 26 21.24 -17.51 -5.02
C ASN A 26 20.05 -16.58 -5.25
N TRP A 27 19.70 -15.75 -4.27
CA TRP A 27 18.67 -14.74 -4.31
C TRP A 27 18.99 -13.58 -5.25
N SER A 28 20.25 -13.06 -5.24
CA SER A 28 20.63 -11.99 -6.15
C SER A 28 20.56 -12.42 -7.61
N LYS A 29 20.97 -13.65 -7.92
CA LYS A 29 20.87 -14.20 -9.27
C LYS A 29 19.40 -14.43 -9.74
N ARG A 30 18.53 -14.80 -8.81
CA ARG A 30 17.10 -14.93 -9.04
C ARG A 30 16.45 -13.57 -9.29
N GLN A 31 16.83 -12.54 -8.52
CA GLN A 31 16.39 -11.17 -8.69
C GLN A 31 16.89 -10.56 -10.01
N ASP A 32 18.14 -10.81 -10.41
CA ASP A 32 18.68 -10.31 -11.69
C ASP A 32 17.94 -10.86 -12.90
N LYS A 33 17.47 -12.11 -12.83
CA LYS A 33 16.63 -12.72 -13.86
C LYS A 33 15.24 -12.07 -13.98
N ALA A 34 14.74 -11.53 -12.85
CA ALA A 34 13.48 -10.82 -12.80
C ALA A 34 13.56 -9.37 -13.27
N ILE A 35 14.69 -8.72 -13.03
CA ILE A 35 14.95 -7.35 -13.49
C ILE A 35 14.89 -7.25 -15.00
N SER A 36 15.20 -8.34 -15.72
CA SER A 36 15.06 -8.41 -17.18
C SER A 36 13.60 -8.46 -17.67
N SER A 37 12.64 -8.75 -16.78
CA SER A 37 11.20 -8.84 -17.12
C SER A 37 10.33 -7.78 -16.42
N GLY A 38 10.86 -7.06 -15.41
CA GLY A 38 10.14 -6.04 -14.63
C GLY A 38 10.84 -4.68 -14.64
N ARG A 39 10.17 -3.65 -14.11
CA ARG A 39 10.78 -2.32 -13.95
C ARG A 39 11.72 -2.30 -12.74
N SER A 40 12.91 -1.77 -12.96
CA SER A 40 13.87 -1.54 -11.88
C SER A 40 13.44 -0.32 -11.05
N LEU A 41 13.22 -0.50 -9.74
CA LEU A 41 13.09 0.61 -8.79
C LEU A 41 14.44 1.32 -8.54
N ARG A 42 15.50 0.95 -9.26
CA ARG A 42 16.83 1.57 -9.17
C ARG A 42 17.06 2.60 -10.28
N ASP A 43 16.11 2.84 -11.13
CA ASP A 43 16.21 3.91 -12.11
C ASP A 43 16.26 5.25 -11.38
N THR A 44 17.39 5.95 -11.51
CA THR A 44 17.67 7.23 -10.85
C THR A 44 17.44 8.42 -11.77
N THR A 45 16.83 8.21 -12.93
CA THR A 45 16.50 9.31 -13.84
C THR A 45 15.51 10.27 -13.20
N GLU A 46 15.66 11.55 -13.46
CA GLU A 46 14.67 12.56 -13.08
C GLU A 46 13.47 12.46 -14.03
N VAL A 47 12.27 12.33 -13.44
CA VAL A 47 11.02 12.25 -14.20
C VAL A 47 10.28 13.56 -14.02
N SER A 48 10.15 14.33 -15.09
CA SER A 48 9.36 15.56 -15.11
C SER A 48 7.93 15.30 -15.57
N GLY A 49 7.04 16.11 -15.06
CA GLY A 49 5.68 16.30 -15.53
C GLY A 49 4.64 15.37 -14.94
N MET A 50 3.52 15.96 -14.54
CA MET A 50 2.22 15.34 -14.29
C MET A 50 2.01 14.67 -12.92
N LEU A 51 2.90 14.88 -11.91
CA LEU A 51 2.58 14.48 -10.55
C LEU A 51 1.36 15.27 -10.03
N TRP A 52 1.39 16.58 -10.22
CA TRP A 52 0.28 17.46 -9.86
C TRP A 52 -1.02 17.11 -10.61
N GLU A 53 -0.96 16.65 -11.86
CA GLU A 53 -2.13 16.17 -12.59
C GLU A 53 -2.68 14.88 -11.96
N ALA A 54 -1.80 13.95 -11.57
CA ALA A 54 -2.22 12.72 -10.90
C ALA A 54 -2.91 13.02 -9.57
N ILE A 55 -2.37 13.94 -8.76
CA ILE A 55 -2.99 14.37 -7.51
C ILE A 55 -4.29 15.14 -7.78
N ALA A 56 -4.32 16.01 -8.78
CA ALA A 56 -5.54 16.72 -9.16
C ALA A 56 -6.65 15.77 -9.66
N LYS A 57 -6.28 14.64 -10.28
CA LYS A 57 -7.20 13.59 -10.73
C LYS A 57 -7.62 12.63 -9.62
N GLY A 58 -6.84 12.52 -8.55
CA GLY A 58 -7.13 11.62 -7.45
C GLY A 58 -8.11 12.18 -6.43
N ASN A 59 -8.66 11.30 -5.61
CA ASN A 59 -9.48 11.66 -4.45
C ASN A 59 -8.60 11.92 -3.22
N GLU A 60 -7.37 11.41 -3.23
CA GLU A 60 -6.46 11.40 -2.09
C GLU A 60 -5.47 12.56 -2.19
N LYS A 61 -5.89 13.72 -1.68
CA LYS A 61 -5.07 14.93 -1.68
C LYS A 61 -4.12 15.03 -0.48
N TRP A 62 -3.77 13.92 0.11
CA TRP A 62 -2.87 13.81 1.27
C TRP A 62 -1.58 13.04 0.95
N GLN A 63 -1.53 12.31 -0.17
CA GLN A 63 -0.35 11.57 -0.61
C GLN A 63 0.50 12.38 -1.58
N LEU A 64 1.80 12.41 -1.34
CA LEU A 64 2.78 13.08 -2.19
C LEU A 64 3.87 12.09 -2.65
N PRO A 65 3.68 11.40 -3.78
CA PRO A 65 4.65 10.47 -4.33
C PRO A 65 5.81 11.23 -4.99
N ILE A 66 6.99 11.20 -4.36
CA ILE A 66 8.17 11.95 -4.82
C ILE A 66 9.24 11.09 -5.46
N SER A 67 9.20 9.78 -5.25
CA SER A 67 10.24 8.88 -5.73
C SER A 67 9.72 7.47 -5.94
N SER A 68 9.93 6.91 -7.13
CA SER A 68 9.80 5.46 -7.36
C SER A 68 11.14 4.72 -7.23
N VAL A 69 12.22 5.43 -6.89
CA VAL A 69 13.54 4.83 -6.65
C VAL A 69 13.59 4.19 -5.28
N CYS A 70 14.11 2.97 -5.21
CA CYS A 70 14.34 2.29 -3.94
C CYS A 70 15.72 1.61 -3.95
N GLY A 71 16.47 1.75 -2.84
CA GLY A 71 17.75 1.09 -2.64
C GLY A 71 17.63 -0.36 -2.19
N ALA A 72 16.40 -0.86 -1.96
CA ALA A 72 16.10 -2.22 -1.55
C ALA A 72 15.60 -3.07 -2.73
N ASP A 73 15.75 -4.38 -2.59
CA ASP A 73 15.23 -5.39 -3.49
C ASP A 73 14.41 -6.41 -2.70
N CYS A 74 13.41 -5.92 -1.94
CA CYS A 74 12.58 -6.77 -1.09
C CYS A 74 11.99 -7.92 -1.88
N VAL A 75 12.10 -9.14 -1.34
CA VAL A 75 11.64 -10.37 -2.01
C VAL A 75 10.14 -10.40 -2.29
N PHE A 76 9.36 -9.63 -1.52
CA PHE A 76 7.90 -9.55 -1.62
C PHE A 76 7.41 -8.24 -2.27
N CYS A 77 8.27 -7.42 -2.87
CA CYS A 77 7.90 -6.08 -3.31
C CYS A 77 6.96 -6.09 -4.52
N CYS A 78 5.67 -5.92 -4.30
CA CYS A 78 4.68 -5.81 -5.38
C CYS A 78 4.89 -4.55 -6.26
N LEU A 79 5.50 -3.50 -5.72
CA LEU A 79 5.79 -2.27 -6.48
C LEU A 79 6.90 -2.48 -7.51
N LYS A 80 7.88 -3.33 -7.21
CA LYS A 80 8.96 -3.68 -8.12
C LYS A 80 8.50 -4.61 -9.24
N TYR A 81 7.64 -5.55 -8.91
CA TYR A 81 7.18 -6.60 -9.81
C TYR A 81 5.77 -6.32 -10.34
N ASN A 82 5.56 -5.09 -10.79
CA ASN A 82 4.33 -4.68 -11.45
C ASN A 82 4.17 -5.37 -12.82
N PRO A 83 2.94 -5.64 -13.26
CA PRO A 83 2.67 -6.05 -14.64
C PRO A 83 3.24 -5.05 -15.65
N MET A 84 3.79 -5.57 -16.76
CA MET A 84 4.50 -4.78 -17.78
C MET A 84 3.61 -3.72 -18.44
N ASP A 85 2.33 -3.98 -18.55
CA ASP A 85 1.36 -3.16 -19.30
C ASP A 85 0.97 -1.87 -18.55
N MET A 86 1.34 -1.73 -17.28
CA MET A 86 0.93 -0.58 -16.47
C MET A 86 1.63 0.74 -16.84
N ASN A 87 2.57 0.72 -17.74
CA ASN A 87 3.30 1.88 -18.26
C ASN A 87 3.66 2.95 -17.22
N LEU A 88 4.20 2.53 -16.07
CA LEU A 88 4.57 3.40 -14.96
C LEU A 88 5.92 4.06 -15.22
N LYS A 89 6.02 5.37 -15.02
CA LYS A 89 7.32 6.07 -15.07
C LYS A 89 8.07 5.86 -13.76
N SER A 90 9.35 5.48 -13.85
CA SER A 90 10.25 5.29 -12.71
C SER A 90 11.26 6.44 -12.62
N GLY A 91 11.63 6.84 -11.43
CA GLY A 91 12.65 7.85 -11.18
C GLY A 91 12.33 8.74 -9.99
N PHE A 92 13.17 9.74 -9.75
CA PHE A 92 12.88 10.84 -8.84
C PHE A 92 11.97 11.85 -9.54
N ARG A 93 10.96 12.35 -8.84
CA ARG A 93 10.09 13.39 -9.38
C ARG A 93 10.86 14.73 -9.40
N ASP A 94 10.60 15.52 -10.44
CA ASP A 94 11.14 16.87 -10.52
C ASP A 94 10.65 17.76 -9.37
N LEU A 95 11.52 18.59 -8.81
CA LEU A 95 11.18 19.41 -7.65
C LEU A 95 10.09 20.45 -7.95
N ASP A 96 10.06 21.01 -9.15
CA ASP A 96 9.05 22.01 -9.50
C ASP A 96 7.68 21.36 -9.70
N ASP A 97 7.66 20.14 -10.24
CA ASP A 97 6.46 19.30 -10.34
C ASP A 97 5.94 18.93 -8.93
N ILE A 98 6.83 18.56 -8.01
CA ILE A 98 6.49 18.32 -6.59
C ILE A 98 5.91 19.58 -5.93
N LYS A 99 6.52 20.74 -6.14
CA LYS A 99 6.02 22.00 -5.57
C LYS A 99 4.62 22.37 -6.06
N GLN A 100 4.31 22.10 -7.33
CA GLN A 100 2.96 22.28 -7.86
C GLN A 100 1.97 21.28 -7.21
N ALA A 101 2.39 20.04 -7.04
CA ALA A 101 1.58 19.02 -6.37
C ALA A 101 1.28 19.39 -4.91
N ILE A 102 2.26 19.93 -4.17
CA ILE A 102 2.08 20.38 -2.77
C ILE A 102 0.95 21.42 -2.66
N CYS A 103 0.79 22.30 -3.63
CA CYS A 103 -0.28 23.30 -3.63
C CYS A 103 -1.70 22.69 -3.77
N LEU A 104 -1.79 21.45 -4.20
CA LEU A 104 -3.06 20.72 -4.38
C LEU A 104 -3.41 19.81 -3.20
N LEU A 105 -2.48 19.63 -2.26
CA LEU A 105 -2.72 18.81 -1.08
C LEU A 105 -3.73 19.48 -0.14
N ASP A 106 -4.48 18.65 0.56
CA ASP A 106 -5.35 19.08 1.65
C ASP A 106 -4.50 19.26 2.91
N GLY A 107 -4.34 20.50 3.36
CA GLY A 107 -3.58 20.80 4.57
C GLY A 107 -4.26 20.40 5.88
N GLU A 108 -5.51 19.93 5.83
CA GLU A 108 -6.26 19.43 6.99
C GLU A 108 -5.87 17.99 7.36
N GLN A 109 -5.25 17.26 6.45
CA GLN A 109 -4.84 15.87 6.62
C GLN A 109 -3.32 15.74 6.67
N THR A 110 -2.84 14.67 7.35
CA THR A 110 -1.42 14.31 7.36
C THR A 110 -0.91 14.11 5.93
N ILE A 111 0.21 14.72 5.58
CA ILE A 111 0.84 14.57 4.27
C ILE A 111 1.73 13.33 4.29
N GLN A 112 1.42 12.35 3.49
CA GLN A 112 2.18 11.10 3.38
C GLN A 112 3.24 11.19 2.28
N LEU A 113 4.48 10.84 2.64
CA LEU A 113 5.59 10.59 1.72
C LEU A 113 5.92 9.10 1.69
N GLY A 114 5.93 8.52 0.50
CA GLY A 114 6.06 7.08 0.34
C GLY A 114 4.73 6.36 0.57
N GLY A 115 4.71 5.07 0.30
CA GLY A 115 3.53 4.27 0.49
C GLY A 115 3.25 3.32 -0.67
N GLU A 116 2.05 2.78 -0.68
CA GLU A 116 1.64 1.83 -1.70
C GLU A 116 0.96 2.53 -2.88
N SER A 117 1.02 1.85 -4.02
CA SER A 117 0.31 2.29 -5.22
C SER A 117 -1.20 2.11 -5.04
N ASN A 118 -1.95 3.11 -5.46
CA ASN A 118 -3.40 3.07 -5.59
C ASN A 118 -3.81 3.71 -6.93
N GLY A 119 -5.08 3.93 -7.17
CA GLY A 119 -5.58 4.54 -8.40
C GLY A 119 -4.97 5.89 -8.77
N VAL A 120 -4.35 6.59 -7.83
CA VAL A 120 -3.66 7.88 -8.02
C VAL A 120 -2.15 7.69 -8.15
N ILE A 121 -1.58 6.90 -7.23
CA ILE A 121 -0.14 6.71 -7.07
C ILE A 121 0.21 5.33 -7.59
N ARG A 122 0.88 5.31 -8.71
CA ARG A 122 1.13 4.08 -9.44
C ARG A 122 2.39 3.35 -9.03
N GLN A 123 3.33 4.03 -8.39
CA GLN A 123 4.57 3.39 -7.93
C GLN A 123 5.31 4.32 -6.95
N GLU A 124 5.54 3.85 -5.74
CA GLU A 124 6.35 4.51 -4.75
C GLU A 124 7.56 3.67 -4.35
N GLY A 125 8.69 4.35 -4.16
CA GLY A 125 9.92 3.76 -3.68
C GLY A 125 10.26 4.24 -2.27
N GLU A 126 11.55 4.48 -2.03
CA GLU A 126 12.05 5.04 -0.78
C GLU A 126 12.13 6.57 -0.88
N ALA A 127 11.16 7.26 -0.30
CA ALA A 127 11.06 8.73 -0.39
C ALA A 127 12.32 9.44 0.11
N LEU A 128 12.99 8.92 1.15
CA LEU A 128 14.18 9.51 1.73
C LEU A 128 15.44 9.39 0.86
N LEU A 129 15.37 8.68 -0.26
CA LEU A 129 16.42 8.66 -1.27
C LEU A 129 16.37 9.85 -2.22
N HIS A 130 15.26 10.62 -2.22
CA HIS A 130 15.14 11.76 -3.12
C HIS A 130 16.29 12.75 -2.88
N PRO A 131 17.09 13.11 -3.89
CA PRO A 131 18.31 13.94 -3.72
C PRO A 131 18.01 15.31 -3.14
N LYS A 132 16.79 15.82 -3.35
CA LYS A 132 16.32 17.13 -2.86
C LYS A 132 15.29 16.98 -1.72
N ILE A 133 15.37 15.91 -0.89
CA ILE A 133 14.36 15.62 0.14
C ILE A 133 14.15 16.80 1.11
N PHE A 134 15.21 17.47 1.55
CA PHE A 134 15.08 18.61 2.46
C PHE A 134 14.44 19.83 1.78
N GLU A 135 14.66 20.03 0.49
CA GLU A 135 13.98 21.09 -0.29
C GLU A 135 12.49 20.76 -0.48
N VAL A 136 12.13 19.49 -0.63
CA VAL A 136 10.74 19.03 -0.65
C VAL A 136 10.06 19.31 0.70
N LEU A 137 10.70 18.95 1.81
CA LEU A 137 10.18 19.20 3.16
C LEU A 137 10.04 20.71 3.44
N GLU A 138 10.99 21.52 3.00
CA GLU A 138 10.92 22.97 3.05
C GLU A 138 9.70 23.49 2.29
N ALA A 139 9.47 23.01 1.08
CA ALA A 139 8.32 23.41 0.26
C ALA A 139 6.99 23.00 0.92
N ILE A 140 6.92 21.82 1.53
CA ILE A 140 5.75 21.40 2.31
C ILE A 140 5.51 22.38 3.46
N ARG A 141 6.52 22.70 4.26
CA ARG A 141 6.38 23.61 5.41
C ARG A 141 6.04 25.06 5.01
N GLN A 142 6.41 25.49 3.82
CA GLN A 142 6.02 26.81 3.31
C GLN A 142 4.53 26.90 2.98
N VAL A 143 3.91 25.81 2.53
CA VAL A 143 2.48 25.76 2.16
C VAL A 143 1.63 25.24 3.34
N HIS A 144 2.14 24.24 4.02
CA HIS A 144 1.48 23.51 5.12
C HIS A 144 2.36 23.54 6.39
N PRO A 145 2.44 24.67 7.12
CA PRO A 145 3.44 24.89 8.16
C PRO A 145 3.28 23.97 9.39
N THR A 146 2.07 23.53 9.70
CA THR A 146 1.75 22.73 10.90
C THR A 146 1.21 21.33 10.60
N THR A 147 0.90 21.03 9.34
CA THR A 147 0.36 19.73 8.95
C THR A 147 1.36 18.62 9.23
N PRO A 148 0.99 17.54 9.93
CA PRO A 148 1.88 16.41 10.14
C PRO A 148 2.37 15.81 8.82
N ILE A 149 3.62 15.39 8.78
CA ILE A 149 4.21 14.67 7.65
C ILE A 149 4.47 13.24 8.11
N TRP A 150 3.91 12.27 7.41
CA TRP A 150 4.12 10.87 7.68
C TRP A 150 4.99 10.25 6.57
N ILE A 151 6.11 9.64 6.97
CA ILE A 151 7.10 9.13 6.03
C ILE A 151 7.19 7.61 6.14
N GLN A 152 6.85 6.92 5.07
CA GLN A 152 7.10 5.49 4.96
C GLN A 152 8.51 5.24 4.45
N THR A 153 9.30 4.43 5.19
CA THR A 153 10.71 4.23 4.91
C THR A 153 11.21 2.86 5.36
N ASN A 154 12.27 2.36 4.71
CA ASN A 154 13.05 1.20 5.15
C ASN A 154 14.14 1.56 6.15
N ALA A 155 14.17 2.78 6.66
CA ALA A 155 15.10 3.36 7.62
C ALA A 155 16.59 3.38 7.19
N THR A 156 16.93 2.96 5.99
CA THR A 156 18.34 2.89 5.55
C THR A 156 19.03 4.25 5.38
N GLN A 157 18.26 5.34 5.47
CA GLN A 157 18.73 6.72 5.43
C GLN A 157 18.69 7.41 6.80
N LEU A 158 18.07 6.82 7.83
CA LEU A 158 17.85 7.43 9.14
C LEU A 158 19.13 7.42 10.02
N THR A 159 20.18 8.04 9.53
CA THR A 159 21.38 8.31 10.34
C THR A 159 21.12 9.43 11.33
N GLU A 160 21.88 9.50 12.42
CA GLU A 160 21.77 10.57 13.40
C GLU A 160 21.84 11.96 12.78
N LYS A 161 22.80 12.19 11.88
CA LYS A 161 22.91 13.46 11.14
C LYS A 161 21.70 13.78 10.29
N PHE A 162 21.04 12.76 9.73
CA PHE A 162 19.81 12.95 8.95
C PHE A 162 18.65 13.35 9.87
N LEU A 163 18.48 12.64 10.98
CA LEU A 163 17.44 12.91 11.97
C LEU A 163 17.60 14.30 12.60
N GLN A 164 18.83 14.72 12.96
CA GLN A 164 19.11 16.07 13.42
C GLN A 164 18.62 17.16 12.43
N LYS A 165 18.85 16.95 11.14
CA LYS A 165 18.36 17.90 10.13
C LYS A 165 16.84 17.88 10.02
N LEU A 166 16.24 16.69 10.20
CA LEU A 166 14.81 16.50 10.04
C LEU A 166 13.98 17.16 11.17
N THR A 167 14.57 17.35 12.37
CA THR A 167 13.87 18.03 13.49
C THR A 167 13.34 19.43 13.13
N ARG A 168 13.93 20.08 12.12
CA ARG A 168 13.48 21.39 11.63
C ARG A 168 12.12 21.35 10.94
N PHE A 169 11.65 20.16 10.59
CA PHE A 169 10.43 19.93 9.83
C PHE A 169 9.33 19.24 10.64
N MET A 170 9.44 19.26 11.97
CA MET A 170 8.41 18.72 12.85
C MET A 170 7.06 19.44 12.65
N PRO A 171 5.90 18.77 12.84
CA PRO A 171 5.75 17.36 13.22
C PRO A 171 6.00 16.40 12.05
N VAL A 172 6.80 15.38 12.29
CA VAL A 172 7.12 14.31 11.35
C VAL A 172 7.04 12.98 12.07
N ASP A 173 6.28 12.04 11.51
CA ASP A 173 6.09 10.68 11.99
C ASP A 173 6.56 9.68 10.94
N PHE A 174 6.86 8.45 11.37
CA PHE A 174 7.37 7.43 10.47
C PHE A 174 6.53 6.15 10.49
N GLN A 175 6.38 5.52 9.33
CA GLN A 175 6.16 4.09 9.25
C GLN A 175 7.45 3.42 8.76
N ILE A 176 7.98 2.53 9.57
CA ILE A 176 9.28 1.90 9.29
C ILE A 176 9.09 0.44 8.92
N SER A 177 9.45 0.10 7.69
CA SER A 177 9.54 -1.29 7.25
C SER A 177 10.73 -1.96 7.96
N TYR A 178 10.45 -2.89 8.89
CA TYR A 178 11.47 -3.59 9.68
C TYR A 178 11.09 -5.06 9.84
N HIS A 179 11.59 -5.92 8.95
CA HIS A 179 11.07 -7.27 8.76
C HIS A 179 11.87 -8.37 9.48
N SER A 180 13.04 -8.04 10.05
CA SER A 180 13.86 -8.93 10.86
C SER A 180 14.84 -8.13 11.71
N ASN A 181 15.08 -8.59 12.96
CA ASN A 181 16.14 -8.05 13.81
C ASN A 181 17.44 -8.89 13.71
N ASN A 182 17.48 -9.89 12.85
CA ASN A 182 18.67 -10.63 12.50
C ASN A 182 19.29 -10.08 11.22
N GLN A 183 20.57 -9.66 11.27
CA GLN A 183 21.23 -9.03 10.14
C GLN A 183 21.21 -9.90 8.87
N HIS A 184 21.44 -11.21 8.99
CA HIS A 184 21.44 -12.11 7.84
C HIS A 184 20.05 -12.19 7.20
N ASN A 185 19.01 -12.41 7.99
CA ASN A 185 17.63 -12.49 7.53
C ASN A 185 17.14 -11.15 6.99
N TRP A 186 17.49 -10.04 7.66
CA TRP A 186 17.16 -8.70 7.17
C TRP A 186 17.76 -8.44 5.78
N CYS A 187 19.05 -8.77 5.60
CA CYS A 187 19.72 -8.65 4.29
C CYS A 187 19.07 -9.56 3.24
N LYS A 188 18.67 -10.78 3.62
CA LYS A 188 17.98 -11.73 2.75
C LYS A 188 16.63 -11.18 2.29
N ILE A 189 15.85 -10.60 3.21
CA ILE A 189 14.52 -10.05 2.91
C ILE A 189 14.61 -8.79 2.05
N PHE A 190 15.47 -7.84 2.42
CA PHE A 190 15.58 -6.55 1.74
C PHE A 190 16.50 -6.55 0.52
N GLY A 191 17.31 -7.58 0.31
CA GLY A 191 18.31 -7.60 -0.77
C GLY A 191 19.37 -6.51 -0.63
N ILE A 192 19.70 -6.08 0.59
CA ILE A 192 20.62 -4.96 0.88
C ILE A 192 21.82 -5.43 1.69
N LYS A 193 22.95 -4.69 1.59
CA LYS A 193 24.17 -4.97 2.35
C LYS A 193 24.02 -4.73 3.87
N ALA A 194 24.75 -5.51 4.64
CA ALA A 194 24.79 -5.51 6.11
C ALA A 194 25.03 -4.13 6.74
N LYS A 195 25.85 -3.27 6.14
CA LYS A 195 26.06 -1.89 6.65
C LYS A 195 24.80 -1.06 6.78
N LYS A 196 23.77 -1.33 5.97
CA LYS A 196 22.48 -0.64 6.01
C LYS A 196 21.58 -1.16 7.13
N PHE A 197 21.74 -2.44 7.51
CA PHE A 197 21.05 -3.00 8.67
C PHE A 197 21.38 -2.24 9.94
N GLN A 198 22.67 -1.93 10.18
CA GLN A 198 23.08 -1.18 11.37
C GLN A 198 22.44 0.22 11.43
N ILE A 199 22.27 0.88 10.27
CA ILE A 199 21.58 2.18 10.23
C ILE A 199 20.10 1.99 10.60
N ALA A 200 19.41 1.03 10.00
CA ALA A 200 18.00 0.77 10.26
C ALA A 200 17.76 0.31 11.71
N GLN A 201 18.65 -0.50 12.29
CA GLN A 201 18.57 -0.92 13.69
C GLN A 201 18.81 0.25 14.63
N ASN A 202 19.86 1.04 14.42
CA ASN A 202 20.17 2.20 15.24
C ASN A 202 19.16 3.35 15.12
N ALA A 203 18.32 3.34 14.07
CA ALA A 203 17.29 4.37 13.91
C ALA A 203 16.29 4.37 15.08
N TRP A 204 15.92 3.21 15.63
CA TRP A 204 14.89 3.12 16.66
C TRP A 204 15.23 3.93 17.93
N PRO A 205 16.36 3.72 18.63
CA PRO A 205 16.72 4.55 19.77
C PRO A 205 16.93 6.03 19.41
N LEU A 206 17.44 6.33 18.20
CA LEU A 206 17.66 7.70 17.75
C LEU A 206 16.32 8.44 17.51
N LEU A 207 15.31 7.79 16.93
CA LEU A 207 13.99 8.38 16.75
C LEU A 207 13.42 8.82 18.09
N TYR A 208 13.46 7.93 19.10
CA TYR A 208 13.04 8.27 20.45
C TYR A 208 13.85 9.45 21.04
N GLN A 209 15.16 9.44 20.88
CA GLN A 209 16.07 10.49 21.36
C GLN A 209 15.72 11.86 20.76
N TYR A 210 15.35 11.91 19.47
CA TYR A 210 15.04 13.16 18.78
C TYR A 210 13.55 13.54 18.80
N GLY A 211 12.72 12.79 19.53
CA GLY A 211 11.29 13.07 19.70
C GLY A 211 10.43 12.78 18.47
N PHE A 212 10.88 11.88 17.59
CA PHE A 212 10.07 11.38 16.50
C PHE A 212 9.23 10.20 16.93
N THR A 213 8.05 10.08 16.33
CA THR A 213 7.21 8.91 16.47
C THR A 213 7.43 7.96 15.29
N ALA A 214 7.38 6.66 15.59
CA ALA A 214 7.54 5.65 14.56
C ALA A 214 6.63 4.45 14.81
N GLN A 215 5.96 3.99 13.76
CA GLN A 215 5.22 2.75 13.75
C GLN A 215 5.98 1.72 12.92
N PRO A 216 6.31 0.54 13.46
CA PRO A 216 6.90 -0.53 12.68
C PRO A 216 5.87 -1.20 11.77
N SER A 217 6.29 -1.47 10.54
CA SER A 217 5.60 -2.31 9.57
C SER A 217 6.42 -3.58 9.35
N LEU A 218 5.88 -4.71 9.81
CA LEU A 218 6.54 -6.01 9.79
C LEU A 218 5.82 -6.95 8.81
N VAL A 219 6.42 -7.23 7.67
CA VAL A 219 5.96 -8.33 6.80
C VAL A 219 6.54 -9.63 7.32
N THR A 220 5.66 -10.53 7.79
CA THR A 220 6.07 -11.81 8.39
C THR A 220 6.27 -12.88 7.33
N MET A 221 7.38 -13.60 7.42
CA MET A 221 7.74 -14.69 6.51
C MET A 221 8.37 -15.86 7.29
N PRO A 222 7.61 -16.52 8.20
CA PRO A 222 8.19 -17.52 9.10
C PRO A 222 8.79 -18.73 8.36
N ASN A 223 8.27 -19.10 7.19
CA ASN A 223 8.85 -20.20 6.39
C ASN A 223 10.18 -19.82 5.74
N LEU A 224 10.44 -18.50 5.58
CA LEU A 224 11.70 -17.99 5.02
C LEU A 224 12.78 -17.79 6.09
N VAL A 225 12.39 -17.31 7.28
CA VAL A 225 13.32 -16.85 8.33
C VAL A 225 13.14 -17.53 9.69
N GLY A 226 12.09 -18.32 9.86
CA GLY A 226 11.73 -18.98 11.12
C GLY A 226 10.83 -18.11 12.02
N TYR A 227 9.98 -18.76 12.80
CA TYR A 227 9.16 -18.10 13.82
C TYR A 227 9.99 -17.42 14.90
N ASP A 228 11.14 -18.01 15.26
CA ASP A 228 12.07 -17.42 16.24
C ASP A 228 12.60 -16.05 15.78
N ASP A 229 12.83 -15.85 14.49
CA ASP A 229 13.25 -14.55 13.95
C ASP A 229 12.11 -13.52 14.02
N VAL A 230 10.90 -13.93 13.70
CA VAL A 230 9.69 -13.07 13.83
C VAL A 230 9.51 -12.66 15.30
N GLU A 231 9.60 -13.62 16.23
CA GLU A 231 9.51 -13.36 17.66
C GLU A 231 10.61 -12.40 18.16
N ASN A 232 11.87 -12.63 17.78
CA ASN A 232 13.01 -11.77 18.15
C ASN A 232 12.83 -10.35 17.59
N THR A 233 12.21 -10.22 16.42
CA THR A 233 11.92 -8.92 15.83
C THR A 233 10.82 -8.19 16.61
N ILE A 234 9.73 -8.87 16.95
CA ILE A 234 8.64 -8.32 17.79
C ILE A 234 9.20 -7.91 19.16
N LYS A 235 9.99 -8.78 19.80
CA LYS A 235 10.67 -8.50 21.08
C LYS A 235 11.56 -7.26 21.03
N TYR A 236 12.30 -7.07 19.93
CA TYR A 236 13.12 -5.88 19.76
C TYR A 236 12.27 -4.62 19.61
N LEU A 237 11.26 -4.67 18.74
CA LEU A 237 10.40 -3.52 18.46
C LEU A 237 9.55 -3.10 19.66
N SER A 238 9.07 -4.06 20.46
CA SER A 238 8.26 -3.80 21.66
C SER A 238 8.98 -2.96 22.74
N GLN A 239 10.31 -2.76 22.61
CA GLN A 239 11.06 -1.88 23.48
C GLN A 239 10.86 -0.39 23.16
N PHE A 240 10.37 -0.07 21.97
CA PHE A 240 10.26 1.31 21.45
C PHE A 240 8.82 1.72 21.16
N VAL A 241 7.92 0.75 20.91
CA VAL A 241 6.55 1.02 20.46
C VAL A 241 5.53 0.17 21.21
N SER A 242 4.31 0.68 21.34
CA SER A 242 3.17 -0.04 21.91
C SER A 242 2.35 -0.81 20.87
N VAL A 243 2.51 -0.49 19.58
CA VAL A 243 1.77 -1.11 18.47
C VAL A 243 2.72 -1.50 17.36
N ILE A 244 2.59 -2.72 16.84
CA ILE A 244 3.33 -3.24 15.69
C ILE A 244 2.31 -3.61 14.60
N CYS A 245 2.42 -2.99 13.42
CA CYS A 245 1.65 -3.41 12.26
C CYS A 245 2.31 -4.64 11.61
N VAL A 246 1.56 -5.72 11.49
CA VAL A 246 2.02 -6.96 10.86
C VAL A 246 1.26 -7.17 9.56
N TRP A 247 1.97 -7.56 8.51
CA TRP A 247 1.44 -7.78 7.17
C TRP A 247 1.81 -9.15 6.64
N SER A 248 0.96 -9.70 5.81
CA SER A 248 1.31 -10.84 4.96
C SER A 248 2.19 -10.38 3.79
N PRO A 249 3.11 -11.22 3.30
CA PRO A 249 3.87 -10.88 2.11
C PRO A 249 2.97 -10.77 0.89
N HIS A 250 3.08 -9.65 0.19
CA HIS A 250 2.39 -9.41 -1.07
C HIS A 250 3.36 -9.63 -2.23
N TYR A 251 3.18 -10.68 -2.99
CA TYR A 251 3.92 -10.92 -4.23
C TYR A 251 2.96 -11.10 -5.40
N THR A 252 3.45 -10.78 -6.58
CA THR A 252 2.70 -10.80 -7.84
C THR A 252 3.11 -11.99 -8.69
N ASN A 253 2.36 -12.30 -9.75
CA ASN A 253 2.75 -13.30 -10.74
C ASN A 253 4.06 -12.96 -11.48
N ALA A 254 4.46 -11.67 -11.45
CA ALA A 254 5.73 -11.22 -12.02
C ALA A 254 6.91 -11.35 -11.02
N THR A 255 6.67 -11.68 -9.75
CA THR A 255 7.72 -11.91 -8.75
C THR A 255 8.46 -13.21 -9.07
N PRO A 256 9.74 -13.21 -9.36
CA PRO A 256 10.47 -14.42 -9.74
C PRO A 256 11.22 -15.05 -8.55
N PRO A 257 11.38 -16.35 -8.58
CA PRO A 257 10.55 -17.34 -9.23
C PRO A 257 9.26 -17.54 -8.44
N TYR A 258 8.15 -17.05 -8.96
CA TYR A 258 6.86 -16.98 -8.27
C TYR A 258 6.48 -18.24 -7.48
N GLU A 259 6.61 -19.41 -8.10
CA GLU A 259 6.19 -20.66 -7.48
C GLU A 259 7.05 -21.06 -6.27
N GLU A 260 8.37 -20.84 -6.35
CA GLU A 260 9.32 -21.13 -5.29
C GLU A 260 9.13 -20.17 -4.09
N PHE A 261 8.96 -18.87 -4.37
CA PHE A 261 8.66 -17.86 -3.35
C PHE A 261 7.32 -18.11 -2.66
N ARG A 262 6.34 -18.59 -3.38
CA ARG A 262 5.02 -18.88 -2.82
C ARG A 262 5.10 -19.87 -1.66
N HIS A 263 5.90 -20.93 -1.79
CA HIS A 263 6.09 -21.91 -0.73
C HIS A 263 6.90 -21.35 0.46
N GLU A 264 7.93 -20.55 0.18
CA GLU A 264 8.79 -20.01 1.23
C GLU A 264 8.12 -18.87 2.02
N MET A 265 7.21 -18.12 1.42
CA MET A 265 6.56 -16.96 2.05
C MET A 265 5.14 -17.22 2.53
N SER A 266 4.49 -18.26 2.05
CA SER A 266 3.13 -18.63 2.50
C SER A 266 3.17 -19.25 3.91
N TYR A 267 2.13 -19.01 4.67
CA TYR A 267 1.88 -19.63 5.98
C TYR A 267 0.37 -19.78 6.22
N ASP A 268 0.00 -20.63 7.20
CA ASP A 268 -1.40 -20.73 7.61
C ASP A 268 -1.81 -19.48 8.41
N PRO A 269 -2.84 -18.76 7.99
CA PRO A 269 -3.31 -17.56 8.71
C PRO A 269 -3.76 -17.83 10.14
N ASN A 270 -4.31 -19.03 10.43
CA ASN A 270 -4.75 -19.37 11.77
C ASN A 270 -3.55 -19.63 12.69
N GLU A 271 -2.54 -20.36 12.20
CA GLU A 271 -1.28 -20.59 12.92
C GLU A 271 -0.59 -19.24 13.24
N MET A 272 -0.53 -18.35 12.27
CA MET A 272 0.00 -17.01 12.47
C MET A 272 -0.82 -16.22 13.50
N SER A 273 -2.15 -16.29 13.46
CA SER A 273 -3.02 -15.62 14.43
C SER A 273 -2.73 -16.09 15.86
N GLU A 274 -2.64 -17.40 16.07
CA GLU A 274 -2.29 -17.96 17.37
C GLU A 274 -0.89 -17.54 17.84
N PHE A 275 0.09 -17.55 16.93
CA PHE A 275 1.44 -17.09 17.22
C PHE A 275 1.45 -15.60 17.63
N LEU A 276 0.84 -14.72 16.86
CA LEU A 276 0.79 -13.29 17.15
C LEU A 276 0.04 -13.00 18.45
N GLN A 277 -1.02 -13.76 18.77
CA GLN A 277 -1.72 -13.63 20.05
C GLN A 277 -0.82 -13.99 21.24
N LYS A 278 0.02 -15.01 21.12
CA LYS A 278 1.03 -15.34 22.14
C LYS A 278 2.05 -14.21 22.29
N MET A 279 2.48 -13.60 21.17
CA MET A 279 3.43 -12.48 21.18
C MET A 279 2.85 -11.22 21.83
N ARG A 280 1.58 -10.89 21.58
CA ARG A 280 0.89 -9.78 22.26
C ARG A 280 0.98 -9.90 23.78
N ILE A 281 0.66 -11.10 24.31
CA ILE A 281 0.69 -11.38 25.75
C ILE A 281 2.12 -11.34 26.27
N LYS A 282 3.04 -12.03 25.59
CA LYS A 282 4.43 -12.23 26.05
C LYS A 282 5.21 -10.91 26.13
N TYR A 283 5.01 -9.99 25.20
CA TYR A 283 5.76 -8.75 25.10
C TYR A 283 4.97 -7.50 25.48
N ASN A 284 3.72 -7.67 25.89
CA ASN A 284 2.80 -6.58 26.25
C ASN A 284 2.77 -5.46 25.17
N VAL A 285 2.61 -5.88 23.90
CA VAL A 285 2.56 -5.02 22.74
C VAL A 285 1.33 -5.34 21.92
N ASP A 286 0.62 -4.32 21.45
CA ASP A 286 -0.46 -4.57 20.50
C ASP A 286 0.11 -4.92 19.12
N ILE A 287 -0.53 -5.87 18.45
CA ILE A 287 -0.15 -6.28 17.11
C ILE A 287 -1.36 -6.11 16.20
N ASP A 288 -1.27 -5.12 15.33
CA ASP A 288 -2.28 -4.90 14.31
C ASP A 288 -2.00 -5.81 13.11
N TRP A 289 -2.86 -6.82 12.94
CA TRP A 289 -2.78 -7.76 11.82
C TRP A 289 -4.12 -7.81 11.07
N PRO A 290 -4.15 -7.38 9.81
CA PRO A 290 -5.38 -7.26 9.03
C PRO A 290 -6.13 -8.57 8.79
N LEU A 291 -5.43 -9.70 8.77
CA LEU A 291 -6.03 -11.03 8.57
C LEU A 291 -6.44 -11.72 9.88
N ASP A 292 -6.37 -11.03 11.03
CA ASP A 292 -6.82 -11.59 12.31
C ASP A 292 -8.33 -11.89 12.26
N PRO A 293 -8.76 -13.15 12.29
CA PRO A 293 -10.17 -13.51 12.19
C PRO A 293 -11.01 -13.03 13.36
N ASN A 294 -10.36 -12.68 14.49
CA ASN A 294 -11.02 -12.20 15.70
C ASN A 294 -11.18 -10.67 15.74
N LYS A 295 -10.53 -9.95 14.84
CA LYS A 295 -10.67 -8.48 14.76
C LYS A 295 -11.92 -8.09 13.95
N PRO A 296 -12.64 -7.04 14.35
CA PRO A 296 -13.69 -6.45 13.52
C PRO A 296 -13.15 -6.06 12.14
N ILE A 297 -14.03 -6.10 11.13
CA ILE A 297 -13.67 -5.75 9.73
C ILE A 297 -13.20 -4.29 9.60
N ASN A 298 -13.44 -3.46 10.60
CA ASN A 298 -13.23 -2.02 10.62
C ASN A 298 -11.85 -1.55 11.09
N VAL A 299 -10.88 -2.43 11.23
CA VAL A 299 -9.53 -2.02 11.64
C VAL A 299 -8.72 -1.65 10.40
N GLY A 300 -8.37 -0.38 10.34
CA GLY A 300 -7.67 0.35 9.31
C GLY A 300 -6.74 -0.41 8.37
N GLY A 301 -6.67 0.05 7.15
CA GLY A 301 -5.77 -0.47 6.13
C GLY A 301 -6.48 -1.12 4.96
N TYR A 302 -5.75 -1.53 3.99
CA TYR A 302 -6.06 -2.07 2.68
C TYR A 302 -7.15 -3.14 2.59
N HIS A 303 -7.64 -3.63 3.71
CA HIS A 303 -8.51 -4.78 3.79
C HIS A 303 -9.94 -4.47 4.23
N SER A 304 -10.22 -3.22 4.62
CA SER A 304 -11.53 -2.83 5.13
C SER A 304 -12.30 -1.97 4.12
N GLU A 305 -12.52 -2.51 2.94
CA GLU A 305 -13.28 -1.80 1.90
C GLU A 305 -14.71 -1.49 2.32
N PHE A 306 -15.23 -2.30 3.25
CA PHE A 306 -16.58 -2.15 3.77
C PHE A 306 -16.63 -2.45 5.26
N MET A 307 -16.99 -1.47 6.04
CA MET A 307 -17.42 -1.68 7.41
C MET A 307 -18.87 -2.22 7.43
N PRO A 308 -19.23 -3.16 8.31
CA PRO A 308 -20.59 -3.70 8.37
C PRO A 308 -21.68 -2.62 8.41
N ALA A 309 -21.50 -1.57 9.20
CA ALA A 309 -22.45 -0.46 9.28
C ALA A 309 -22.58 0.31 7.95
N VAL A 310 -21.48 0.53 7.25
CA VAL A 310 -21.46 1.19 5.94
C VAL A 310 -22.11 0.32 4.89
N ILE A 311 -21.84 -0.98 4.90
CA ILE A 311 -22.54 -1.93 4.01
C ILE A 311 -24.03 -1.88 4.26
N MET A 312 -24.47 -1.95 5.51
CA MET A 312 -25.91 -1.89 5.85
C MET A 312 -26.56 -0.60 5.39
N GLU A 313 -25.92 0.55 5.62
CA GLU A 313 -26.44 1.85 5.14
C GLU A 313 -26.58 1.87 3.62
N LYS A 314 -25.59 1.37 2.89
CA LYS A 314 -25.62 1.32 1.43
C LYS A 314 -26.64 0.30 0.91
N LEU A 315 -26.75 -0.87 1.56
CA LEU A 315 -27.77 -1.88 1.24
C LEU A 315 -29.19 -1.31 1.31
N LEU A 316 -29.50 -0.54 2.34
CA LEU A 316 -30.80 0.11 2.49
C LEU A 316 -31.12 1.12 1.36
N LYS A 317 -30.09 1.73 0.76
CA LYS A 317 -30.26 2.67 -0.38
C LYS A 317 -30.64 1.99 -1.68
N PHE A 318 -30.41 0.69 -1.85
CA PHE A 318 -30.75 -0.01 -3.08
C PHE A 318 -32.27 -0.28 -3.23
N GLY A 319 -33.01 -0.26 -2.13
CA GLY A 319 -34.47 -0.35 -2.16
C GLY A 319 -34.97 -1.63 -2.83
N ARG A 320 -35.58 -1.50 -4.04
CA ARG A 320 -36.12 -2.64 -4.79
C ARG A 320 -35.19 -3.30 -5.78
N LYS A 321 -33.93 -2.85 -5.88
CA LYS A 321 -32.94 -3.44 -6.77
C LYS A 321 -32.37 -4.75 -6.24
N ALA A 322 -31.95 -5.61 -7.13
CA ALA A 322 -31.29 -6.88 -6.87
C ALA A 322 -29.78 -6.81 -7.24
N PRO A 323 -28.95 -6.16 -6.42
CA PRO A 323 -27.57 -5.91 -6.78
C PRO A 323 -26.70 -7.17 -6.67
N LEU A 324 -25.66 -7.21 -7.53
CA LEU A 324 -24.50 -8.08 -7.35
C LEU A 324 -23.36 -7.26 -6.74
N TRP A 325 -22.98 -7.63 -5.52
CA TRP A 325 -21.86 -7.07 -4.79
C TRP A 325 -20.56 -7.76 -5.19
N LEU A 326 -19.58 -6.97 -5.64
CA LEU A 326 -18.27 -7.47 -6.06
C LEU A 326 -17.22 -7.06 -5.02
N PHE A 327 -16.87 -8.00 -4.15
CA PHE A 327 -15.92 -7.79 -3.07
C PHE A 327 -14.53 -8.26 -3.46
N SER A 328 -13.50 -7.57 -3.02
CA SER A 328 -12.13 -8.10 -3.10
C SER A 328 -11.99 -9.38 -2.27
N GLU A 329 -10.95 -10.15 -2.57
CA GLU A 329 -10.66 -11.38 -1.84
C GLU A 329 -10.40 -11.13 -0.34
N ALA A 330 -9.76 -10.00 0.00
CA ALA A 330 -9.57 -9.59 1.39
C ALA A 330 -10.91 -9.38 2.13
N ALA A 331 -11.84 -8.63 1.54
CA ALA A 331 -13.17 -8.42 2.12
C ALA A 331 -13.95 -9.74 2.20
N TRP A 332 -13.82 -10.61 1.20
CA TRP A 332 -14.46 -11.90 1.15
C TRP A 332 -14.00 -12.84 2.30
N ILE A 333 -12.69 -12.95 2.50
CA ILE A 333 -12.09 -13.73 3.60
C ILE A 333 -12.59 -13.21 4.95
N ARG A 334 -12.79 -11.90 5.08
CA ARG A 334 -13.30 -11.24 6.29
C ARG A 334 -14.82 -11.38 6.48
N GLY A 335 -15.49 -12.10 5.60
CA GLY A 335 -16.90 -12.45 5.73
C GLY A 335 -17.90 -11.54 5.06
N ALA A 336 -17.48 -10.68 4.11
CA ALA A 336 -18.39 -9.79 3.38
C ALA A 336 -19.54 -10.56 2.70
N GLY A 337 -19.25 -11.70 2.07
CA GLY A 337 -20.27 -12.55 1.48
C GLY A 337 -21.30 -13.07 2.50
N LYS A 338 -20.83 -13.51 3.66
CA LYS A 338 -21.71 -13.97 4.76
C LYS A 338 -22.58 -12.84 5.30
N LEU A 339 -22.03 -11.60 5.36
CA LEU A 339 -22.78 -10.43 5.79
C LEU A 339 -23.95 -10.15 4.84
N ILE A 340 -23.74 -10.23 3.52
CA ILE A 340 -24.81 -10.08 2.53
C ILE A 340 -25.87 -11.17 2.72
N GLU A 341 -25.47 -12.41 2.88
CA GLU A 341 -26.37 -13.54 3.11
C GLU A 341 -27.23 -13.36 4.39
N GLN A 342 -26.59 -13.01 5.50
CA GLN A 342 -27.27 -12.77 6.78
C GLN A 342 -28.21 -11.56 6.73
N SER A 343 -27.97 -10.63 5.85
CA SER A 343 -28.77 -9.42 5.71
C SER A 343 -29.98 -9.60 4.80
N GLN A 344 -30.12 -10.72 4.07
CA GLN A 344 -31.24 -10.99 3.14
C GLN A 344 -32.64 -10.76 3.75
N PRO A 345 -32.93 -11.15 5.02
CA PRO A 345 -34.25 -10.95 5.59
C PRO A 345 -34.71 -9.49 5.71
N PHE A 346 -33.77 -8.55 5.62
CA PHE A 346 -34.03 -7.11 5.74
C PHE A 346 -34.27 -6.41 4.39
N PHE A 347 -34.17 -7.13 3.27
CA PHE A 347 -34.26 -6.55 1.94
C PHE A 347 -35.53 -6.96 1.21
N ALA A 348 -36.04 -6.03 0.39
CA ALA A 348 -37.22 -6.28 -0.45
C ALA A 348 -36.90 -7.25 -1.61
N ASN A 349 -35.65 -7.30 -2.08
CA ASN A 349 -35.18 -8.16 -3.14
C ASN A 349 -33.90 -8.89 -2.70
N HIS A 350 -33.57 -9.96 -3.42
CA HIS A 350 -32.37 -10.75 -3.11
C HIS A 350 -31.11 -10.02 -3.55
N HIS A 351 -30.16 -9.83 -2.64
CA HIS A 351 -28.83 -9.33 -2.91
C HIS A 351 -27.87 -10.48 -3.13
N TYR A 352 -27.08 -10.40 -4.18
CA TYR A 352 -26.07 -11.39 -4.54
C TYR A 352 -24.69 -10.87 -4.21
N ALA A 353 -23.72 -11.76 -3.99
CA ALA A 353 -22.36 -11.39 -3.74
C ALA A 353 -21.39 -12.35 -4.43
N THR A 354 -20.28 -11.83 -4.91
CA THR A 354 -19.19 -12.63 -5.49
C THR A 354 -17.83 -12.08 -5.07
N CYS A 355 -16.84 -12.97 -5.07
CA CYS A 355 -15.45 -12.64 -4.79
C CYS A 355 -14.72 -12.26 -6.08
N VAL A 356 -14.10 -11.11 -6.09
CA VAL A 356 -13.23 -10.64 -7.17
C VAL A 356 -11.78 -10.98 -6.83
N LYS A 357 -11.18 -11.85 -7.61
CA LYS A 357 -9.75 -12.16 -7.51
C LYS A 357 -8.93 -11.18 -8.33
N ASN A 358 -7.84 -10.72 -7.76
CA ASN A 358 -6.86 -9.96 -8.52
C ASN A 358 -6.13 -10.88 -9.50
N THR A 359 -6.48 -10.82 -10.77
CA THR A 359 -5.85 -11.61 -11.84
C THR A 359 -4.77 -10.82 -12.59
N THR A 360 -4.82 -9.51 -12.48
CA THR A 360 -3.87 -8.59 -13.16
C THR A 360 -2.51 -8.61 -12.48
N TYR A 361 -2.45 -8.39 -11.17
CA TYR A 361 -1.24 -8.63 -10.39
C TYR A 361 -1.05 -10.11 -10.10
N GLY A 362 -2.13 -10.81 -9.80
CA GLY A 362 -2.11 -12.19 -9.35
C GLY A 362 -1.41 -12.38 -8.01
N GLY A 363 -0.82 -13.54 -7.82
CA GLY A 363 -0.05 -13.84 -6.62
C GLY A 363 -0.89 -13.85 -5.35
N THR A 364 -0.44 -13.10 -4.33
CA THR A 364 -1.13 -12.95 -3.05
C THR A 364 -1.81 -11.60 -2.87
N ILE A 365 -1.99 -10.85 -3.94
CA ILE A 365 -2.66 -9.55 -3.91
C ILE A 365 -4.16 -9.74 -3.75
N THR A 366 -4.69 -9.35 -2.58
CA THR A 366 -6.10 -9.56 -2.21
C THR A 366 -6.87 -8.27 -1.97
N CYS A 367 -6.17 -7.12 -1.88
CA CYS A 367 -6.76 -5.83 -1.53
C CYS A 367 -7.54 -5.20 -2.69
N ALA A 368 -8.61 -4.44 -2.39
CA ALA A 368 -9.43 -3.77 -3.39
C ALA A 368 -8.68 -2.70 -4.15
N GLY A 369 -7.85 -1.90 -3.48
CA GLY A 369 -7.15 -0.77 -4.10
C GLY A 369 -6.23 -1.13 -5.28
N LEU A 370 -5.91 -2.41 -5.44
CA LEU A 370 -5.10 -2.95 -6.53
C LEU A 370 -5.92 -3.79 -7.53
N LEU A 371 -7.25 -3.77 -7.46
CA LEU A 371 -8.12 -4.39 -8.46
C LEU A 371 -8.24 -3.50 -9.70
N PHE A 372 -8.54 -4.13 -10.81
CA PHE A 372 -8.71 -3.48 -12.12
C PHE A 372 -10.09 -3.76 -12.68
N VAL A 373 -10.54 -2.96 -13.62
CA VAL A 373 -11.81 -3.18 -14.34
C VAL A 373 -11.88 -4.59 -14.92
N ASP A 374 -10.74 -5.11 -15.43
CA ASP A 374 -10.68 -6.46 -15.98
C ASP A 374 -10.86 -7.58 -14.94
N ASP A 375 -10.48 -7.33 -13.68
CA ASP A 375 -10.70 -8.29 -12.60
C ASP A 375 -12.20 -8.38 -12.24
N TYR A 376 -12.88 -7.23 -12.20
CA TYR A 376 -14.34 -7.18 -12.03
C TYR A 376 -15.07 -7.84 -13.20
N ASP A 377 -14.65 -7.56 -14.44
CA ASP A 377 -15.23 -8.16 -15.64
C ASP A 377 -15.20 -9.69 -15.59
N LYS A 378 -14.02 -10.26 -15.32
CA LYS A 378 -13.84 -11.71 -15.18
C LYS A 378 -14.70 -12.31 -14.04
N ALA A 379 -14.82 -11.60 -12.92
CA ALA A 379 -15.63 -12.07 -11.80
C ALA A 379 -17.12 -12.09 -12.14
N ILE A 380 -17.62 -11.07 -12.87
CA ILE A 380 -18.99 -11.01 -13.37
C ILE A 380 -19.26 -12.13 -14.37
N GLU A 381 -18.38 -12.30 -15.37
CA GLU A 381 -18.52 -13.38 -16.38
C GLU A 381 -18.61 -14.74 -15.70
N LYS A 382 -17.65 -15.05 -14.83
CA LYS A 382 -17.61 -16.30 -14.07
C LYS A 382 -18.91 -16.51 -13.26
N THR A 383 -19.39 -15.48 -12.57
CA THR A 383 -20.61 -15.57 -11.76
C THR A 383 -21.83 -15.86 -12.63
N PHE A 384 -21.91 -15.27 -13.83
CA PHE A 384 -23.00 -15.52 -14.78
C PHE A 384 -22.87 -16.87 -15.50
N GLU A 385 -21.67 -17.42 -15.64
CA GLU A 385 -21.46 -18.76 -16.14
C GLU A 385 -21.88 -19.82 -15.11
N GLU A 386 -21.50 -19.63 -13.84
CA GLU A 386 -21.85 -20.55 -12.75
C GLU A 386 -23.33 -20.52 -12.41
N ILE A 387 -23.97 -19.35 -12.51
CA ILE A 387 -25.39 -19.14 -12.19
C ILE A 387 -26.05 -18.31 -13.31
N PRO A 388 -26.39 -18.95 -14.45
CA PRO A 388 -26.85 -18.22 -15.64
C PRO A 388 -28.11 -17.36 -15.43
N GLN A 389 -28.99 -17.76 -14.51
CA GLN A 389 -30.21 -16.99 -14.21
C GLN A 389 -29.92 -15.63 -13.57
N LEU A 390 -28.72 -15.40 -13.00
CA LEU A 390 -28.35 -14.10 -12.43
C LEU A 390 -28.24 -13.01 -13.49
N ARG A 391 -27.91 -13.36 -14.72
CA ARG A 391 -27.86 -12.42 -15.85
C ARG A 391 -29.18 -11.68 -16.08
N TYR A 392 -30.30 -12.28 -15.72
CA TYR A 392 -31.65 -11.71 -15.87
C TYR A 392 -32.23 -11.17 -14.56
N LYS A 393 -31.60 -11.45 -13.42
CA LYS A 393 -32.09 -11.05 -12.08
C LYS A 393 -31.34 -9.86 -11.53
N VAL A 394 -30.03 -9.77 -11.81
CA VAL A 394 -29.19 -8.67 -11.34
C VAL A 394 -29.50 -7.41 -12.13
N ASP A 395 -29.78 -6.33 -11.42
CA ASP A 395 -30.12 -5.03 -12.01
C ASP A 395 -29.21 -3.90 -11.55
N ALA A 396 -28.16 -4.21 -10.79
CA ALA A 396 -27.10 -3.30 -10.40
C ALA A 396 -25.80 -4.06 -10.04
N PHE A 397 -24.66 -3.54 -10.43
CA PHE A 397 -23.37 -3.94 -9.87
C PHE A 397 -22.97 -2.96 -8.75
N VAL A 398 -22.35 -3.48 -7.70
CA VAL A 398 -21.81 -2.68 -6.60
C VAL A 398 -20.35 -3.02 -6.43
N ILE A 399 -19.48 -2.02 -6.63
CA ILE A 399 -18.04 -2.16 -6.57
C ILE A 399 -17.42 -1.15 -5.58
N PRO A 400 -16.27 -1.46 -4.94
CA PRO A 400 -15.55 -0.50 -4.11
C PRO A 400 -14.97 0.64 -4.96
N GLY A 401 -14.93 1.85 -4.40
CA GLY A 401 -14.38 3.03 -5.06
C GLY A 401 -12.85 3.15 -4.99
N LEU A 402 -12.24 2.42 -4.05
CA LEU A 402 -10.79 2.53 -3.77
C LEU A 402 -9.87 2.30 -4.98
N PRO A 403 -10.18 1.40 -5.96
CA PRO A 403 -9.35 1.24 -7.16
C PRO A 403 -9.38 2.41 -8.13
N PHE A 404 -10.34 3.31 -8.00
CA PHE A 404 -10.66 4.29 -9.04
C PHE A 404 -10.34 5.71 -8.60
N ASN A 405 -9.80 6.50 -9.55
CA ASN A 405 -9.69 7.93 -9.38
C ASN A 405 -11.07 8.62 -9.53
N LYS A 406 -11.13 9.94 -9.32
CA LYS A 406 -12.38 10.72 -9.42
C LYS A 406 -13.06 10.72 -10.80
N PHE A 407 -12.39 10.23 -11.83
CA PHE A 407 -12.96 10.04 -13.18
C PHE A 407 -13.42 8.60 -13.42
N GLY A 408 -13.35 7.74 -12.38
CA GLY A 408 -13.73 6.34 -12.45
C GLY A 408 -12.72 5.46 -13.18
N GLU A 409 -11.47 5.89 -13.30
CA GLU A 409 -10.39 5.17 -13.96
C GLU A 409 -9.56 4.39 -12.95
N ASP A 410 -9.24 3.13 -13.27
CA ASP A 410 -8.28 2.32 -12.54
C ASP A 410 -6.82 2.72 -12.89
N MET A 411 -5.84 2.04 -12.32
CA MET A 411 -4.42 2.35 -12.55
C MET A 411 -3.97 2.19 -14.01
N THR A 412 -4.72 1.47 -14.85
CA THR A 412 -4.44 1.37 -16.30
C THR A 412 -5.08 2.50 -17.09
N GLY A 413 -5.96 3.29 -16.46
CA GLY A 413 -6.77 4.32 -17.09
C GLY A 413 -8.09 3.81 -17.67
N LYS A 414 -8.45 2.55 -17.40
CA LYS A 414 -9.71 1.97 -17.84
C LYS A 414 -10.84 2.38 -16.90
N LYS A 415 -11.96 2.83 -17.47
CA LYS A 415 -13.12 3.29 -16.70
C LYS A 415 -14.01 2.13 -16.30
N TYR A 416 -14.54 2.14 -15.08
CA TYR A 416 -15.53 1.15 -14.64
C TYR A 416 -16.84 1.22 -15.44
N SER A 417 -17.14 2.35 -16.12
CA SER A 417 -18.32 2.47 -17.00
C SER A 417 -18.33 1.46 -18.15
N VAL A 418 -17.17 0.93 -18.54
CA VAL A 418 -17.06 -0.15 -19.53
C VAL A 418 -17.84 -1.40 -19.11
N LEU A 419 -17.90 -1.69 -17.78
CA LEU A 419 -18.72 -2.80 -17.27
C LEU A 419 -20.22 -2.52 -17.48
N GLN A 420 -20.65 -1.27 -17.22
CA GLN A 420 -22.04 -0.87 -17.47
C GLN A 420 -22.40 -1.01 -18.95
N GLU A 421 -21.54 -0.55 -19.84
CA GLU A 421 -21.74 -0.63 -21.30
C GLU A 421 -21.81 -2.09 -21.78
N LYS A 422 -20.92 -2.95 -21.25
CA LYS A 422 -20.84 -4.37 -21.66
C LYS A 422 -22.07 -5.18 -21.25
N TYR A 423 -22.57 -4.95 -20.02
CA TYR A 423 -23.62 -5.78 -19.43
C TYR A 423 -25.02 -5.16 -19.50
N ASP A 424 -25.11 -3.90 -19.88
CA ASP A 424 -26.35 -3.08 -19.77
C ASP A 424 -26.92 -3.07 -18.35
N ILE A 425 -26.05 -3.07 -17.35
CA ILE A 425 -26.37 -3.06 -15.92
C ILE A 425 -25.63 -1.90 -15.25
N PRO A 426 -26.33 -0.99 -14.52
CA PRO A 426 -25.69 0.15 -13.88
C PRO A 426 -24.65 -0.27 -12.83
N VAL A 427 -23.50 0.41 -12.82
CA VAL A 427 -22.43 0.24 -11.84
C VAL A 427 -22.57 1.30 -10.75
N ASN A 428 -22.70 0.86 -9.51
CA ASN A 428 -22.71 1.72 -8.32
C ASN A 428 -21.37 1.60 -7.60
N VAL A 429 -20.67 2.70 -7.48
CA VAL A 429 -19.38 2.76 -6.78
C VAL A 429 -19.61 3.18 -5.34
N VAL A 430 -19.15 2.37 -4.40
CA VAL A 430 -19.17 2.69 -2.98
C VAL A 430 -17.91 3.43 -2.63
N MET A 431 -18.02 4.74 -2.49
CA MET A 431 -16.92 5.58 -2.00
C MET A 431 -16.92 5.55 -0.47
N MET A 432 -15.76 5.32 0.09
CA MET A 432 -15.51 5.34 1.53
C MET A 432 -14.90 6.71 1.89
N GLU A 433 -15.71 7.76 1.85
CA GLU A 433 -15.26 9.14 2.17
C GLU A 433 -14.63 9.30 3.57
N GLN A 434 -14.87 8.33 4.45
CA GLN A 434 -14.40 8.39 5.84
C GLN A 434 -13.11 7.59 6.10
N ASP A 435 -12.71 6.66 5.24
CA ASP A 435 -11.59 5.76 5.57
C ASP A 435 -10.22 6.39 5.35
N ALA A 436 -10.04 7.25 4.37
CA ALA A 436 -8.78 7.99 4.20
C ALA A 436 -8.49 8.87 5.45
N GLY A 437 -9.52 9.52 6.00
CA GLY A 437 -9.41 10.29 7.24
C GLY A 437 -9.33 9.45 8.51
N HIS A 438 -9.89 8.23 8.54
CA HIS A 438 -9.85 7.37 9.72
C HIS A 438 -8.54 6.61 9.89
N GLN A 439 -7.87 6.22 8.82
CA GLN A 439 -6.53 5.63 8.91
C GLN A 439 -5.56 6.58 9.61
N ILE A 440 -5.65 7.86 9.33
CA ILE A 440 -4.77 8.88 9.91
C ILE A 440 -5.24 9.32 11.31
N LYS A 441 -6.55 9.47 11.53
CA LYS A 441 -7.10 9.83 12.86
C LYS A 441 -6.95 8.73 13.92
N ASN A 442 -6.83 7.46 13.51
CA ASN A 442 -6.51 6.39 14.45
C ASN A 442 -5.04 6.40 14.88
N PHE A 443 -4.14 7.00 14.13
CA PHE A 443 -2.78 7.27 14.55
C PHE A 443 -2.73 8.25 15.75
N ASP A 444 -3.55 9.30 15.75
CA ASP A 444 -3.64 10.27 16.85
C ASP A 444 -4.19 9.68 18.17
N ARG A 445 -4.71 8.45 18.17
CA ARG A 445 -5.24 7.76 19.35
C ARG A 445 -4.28 6.79 20.02
N PHE A 446 -3.11 6.58 19.44
CA PHE A 446 -2.07 5.70 19.98
C PHE A 446 -0.98 6.46 20.75
N TYR A 447 -1.23 7.73 21.10
CA TYR A 447 -0.37 8.55 21.98
C TYR A 447 -1.01 8.80 23.35
#